data_05a54d1b7fada5856fcc7f27007aab88
#
_entry.id   05a54d1b7fada5856fcc7f27007aab88
#
_cell.length_a   1.000
_cell.length_b   1.000
_cell.length_c   1.000
_cell.angle_alpha   90.00
_cell.angle_beta   90.00
_cell.angle_gamma   90.00
#
_symmetry.space_group_name_H-M   'P 1'
#
loop_
_entity.id
_entity.type
_entity.pdbx_description
1 polymer ?
#
loop_
_entity_poly.entity_id
_entity_poly.type
_entity_poly.pdbx_seq_one_letter_code
_entity_poly.pdbx_strand_id
1 'polypeptide(L)'
;MGGGLFANDEVSEDDIERLKEGDMLESSFGEFARDTPSLYATLIDERDQYMAAKLRERSDGARNVLAVVGAGHLKGMAKYLAEEQREPAALTTQLAHVRQKRNIPWITIILMLLICGGIAWGYFNGGRELGRELLLQWVLWTGGLAGLGALLARGHVLSILAAAISAPLKPFRPGLPPGMFSALAEVHLRKPAYPDFLALRDDAQTLAGWYRNRVCRVVLVFLLTNLGSMLGVWISGAAIVRKLMG
;
A
#
# COMPACT_ATOMS: atom_id res chain seq x y z
N MET A 1 -3.42 -30.60 35.72
CA MET A 1 -1.97 -30.39 35.57
C MET A 1 -1.76 -29.52 34.35
N GLY A 2 -1.73 -28.23 34.57
CA GLY A 2 -1.46 -27.23 33.53
C GLY A 2 -0.02 -26.78 33.69
N GLY A 3 0.82 -27.07 32.70
CA GLY A 3 2.20 -26.63 32.62
C GLY A 3 2.30 -25.43 31.68
N GLY A 4 2.76 -24.29 32.21
CA GLY A 4 2.88 -23.03 31.58
C GLY A 4 3.81 -23.02 30.36
N LEU A 5 3.35 -22.36 29.33
CA LEU A 5 4.08 -21.94 28.13
C LEU A 5 4.29 -20.42 28.14
N PHE A 6 4.82 -19.91 29.24
CA PHE A 6 5.47 -18.61 29.31
C PHE A 6 6.84 -18.84 29.93
N ALA A 7 7.71 -19.49 29.17
CA ALA A 7 9.13 -19.35 29.40
C ALA A 7 9.43 -17.89 29.03
N ASN A 8 9.71 -17.09 30.03
CA ASN A 8 10.40 -15.83 29.94
C ASN A 8 11.83 -16.21 29.57
N ASP A 9 12.09 -16.49 28.28
CA ASP A 9 13.45 -16.61 27.79
C ASP A 9 14.04 -15.21 27.90
N GLU A 10 14.70 -14.95 29.02
CA GLU A 10 15.65 -13.85 29.12
C GLU A 10 16.66 -14.11 28.01
N VAL A 11 16.52 -13.32 26.91
CA VAL A 11 17.48 -13.32 25.82
C VAL A 11 18.83 -13.02 26.44
N SER A 12 19.70 -14.01 26.51
CA SER A 12 21.02 -13.86 27.13
C SER A 12 21.86 -12.89 26.30
N GLU A 13 22.85 -12.23 26.92
CA GLU A 13 23.80 -11.39 26.19
C GLU A 13 24.48 -12.19 25.06
N ASP A 14 24.73 -13.48 25.26
CA ASP A 14 25.26 -14.40 24.25
C ASP A 14 24.30 -14.63 23.06
N ASP A 15 22.99 -14.63 23.27
CA ASP A 15 22.00 -14.73 22.18
C ASP A 15 21.91 -13.41 21.38
N ILE A 16 22.06 -12.29 22.08
CA ILE A 16 22.18 -10.96 21.43
C ILE A 16 23.48 -10.87 20.65
N GLU A 17 24.59 -11.42 21.18
CA GLU A 17 25.88 -11.45 20.50
C GLU A 17 25.84 -12.35 19.24
N ARG A 18 25.22 -13.52 19.29
CA ARG A 18 24.98 -14.41 18.14
C ARG A 18 24.05 -13.79 17.11
N LEU A 19 23.05 -13.01 17.53
CA LEU A 19 22.21 -12.19 16.63
C LEU A 19 23.01 -11.06 15.99
N LYS A 20 24.02 -10.51 16.69
CA LYS A 20 24.95 -9.53 16.16
C LYS A 20 25.97 -10.12 15.18
N GLU A 21 26.39 -11.36 15.36
CA GLU A 21 27.32 -12.07 14.48
C GLU A 21 26.75 -12.38 13.09
N GLY A 22 25.52 -12.03 12.83
CA GLY A 22 25.00 -11.95 11.46
C GLY A 22 24.62 -13.27 10.80
N ASP A 23 24.95 -14.43 11.36
CA ASP A 23 24.76 -15.75 10.74
C ASP A 23 23.28 -16.05 10.42
N MET A 24 22.36 -15.74 11.32
CA MET A 24 20.92 -15.98 11.08
C MET A 24 20.32 -15.01 10.08
N LEU A 25 20.70 -13.74 10.14
CA LEU A 25 20.28 -12.75 9.15
C LEU A 25 20.93 -13.02 7.78
N GLU A 26 22.19 -13.40 7.75
CA GLU A 26 22.90 -13.76 6.52
C GLU A 26 22.28 -14.98 5.85
N SER A 27 21.92 -16.03 6.62
CA SER A 27 21.26 -17.21 6.07
C SER A 27 19.85 -16.88 5.53
N SER A 28 19.07 -16.08 6.25
CA SER A 28 17.73 -15.64 5.82
C SER A 28 17.77 -14.75 4.58
N PHE A 29 18.73 -13.81 4.50
CA PHE A 29 18.92 -12.99 3.31
C PHE A 29 19.48 -13.79 2.14
N GLY A 30 20.34 -14.78 2.41
CA GLY A 30 20.86 -15.70 1.40
C GLY A 30 19.77 -16.60 0.81
N GLU A 31 18.81 -17.05 1.62
CA GLU A 31 17.65 -17.80 1.17
C GLU A 31 16.71 -16.90 0.35
N PHE A 32 16.39 -15.71 0.85
CA PHE A 32 15.59 -14.72 0.13
C PHE A 32 16.19 -14.32 -1.22
N ALA A 33 17.52 -14.17 -1.30
CA ALA A 33 18.21 -13.87 -2.54
C ALA A 33 18.12 -15.01 -3.57
N ARG A 34 18.09 -16.27 -3.11
CA ARG A 34 17.92 -17.45 -3.97
C ARG A 34 16.49 -17.64 -4.45
N ASP A 35 15.51 -17.46 -3.55
CA ASP A 35 14.10 -17.70 -3.84
C ASP A 35 13.49 -16.58 -4.69
N THR A 36 13.91 -15.36 -4.48
CA THR A 36 13.37 -14.16 -5.16
C THR A 36 14.45 -13.18 -5.60
N PRO A 37 15.31 -13.54 -6.59
CA PRO A 37 16.46 -12.72 -6.96
C PRO A 37 16.12 -11.30 -7.40
N SER A 38 15.00 -11.11 -8.10
CA SER A 38 14.56 -9.79 -8.58
C SER A 38 14.10 -8.87 -7.45
N LEU A 39 13.46 -9.43 -6.41
CA LEU A 39 13.06 -8.66 -5.22
C LEU A 39 14.28 -8.33 -4.36
N TYR A 40 15.20 -9.28 -4.18
CA TYR A 40 16.44 -9.05 -3.47
C TYR A 40 17.26 -7.93 -4.12
N ALA A 41 17.45 -8.00 -5.44
CA ALA A 41 18.16 -6.98 -6.19
C ALA A 41 17.57 -5.58 -5.98
N THR A 42 16.24 -5.44 -6.04
CA THR A 42 15.59 -4.13 -5.92
C THR A 42 15.49 -3.63 -4.47
N LEU A 43 15.20 -4.52 -3.51
CA LEU A 43 14.93 -4.11 -2.13
C LEU A 43 16.19 -3.99 -1.28
N ILE A 44 17.23 -4.73 -1.59
CA ILE A 44 18.45 -4.81 -0.78
C ILE A 44 19.66 -4.37 -1.56
N ASP A 45 19.98 -5.04 -2.69
CA ASP A 45 21.23 -4.84 -3.40
C ASP A 45 21.38 -3.43 -4.01
N GLU A 46 20.35 -2.90 -4.69
CA GLU A 46 20.35 -1.51 -5.20
C GLU A 46 20.46 -0.48 -4.06
N ARG A 47 19.87 -0.76 -2.90
CA ARG A 47 19.98 0.10 -1.72
C ARG A 47 21.38 0.07 -1.14
N ASP A 48 22.03 -1.07 -1.08
CA ASP A 48 23.41 -1.22 -0.63
C ASP A 48 24.38 -0.44 -1.53
N GLN A 49 24.20 -0.56 -2.85
CA GLN A 49 24.92 0.23 -3.83
C GLN A 49 24.72 1.73 -3.62
N TYR A 50 23.47 2.16 -3.46
CA TYR A 50 23.15 3.58 -3.26
C TYR A 50 23.76 4.13 -1.96
N MET A 51 23.63 3.38 -0.85
CA MET A 51 24.17 3.79 0.44
C MET A 51 25.71 3.84 0.42
N ALA A 52 26.36 2.86 -0.19
CA ALA A 52 27.81 2.85 -0.37
C ALA A 52 28.29 4.04 -1.22
N ALA A 53 27.60 4.34 -2.32
CA ALA A 53 27.92 5.49 -3.17
C ALA A 53 27.72 6.82 -2.40
N LYS A 54 26.63 6.96 -1.65
CA LYS A 54 26.40 8.14 -0.81
C LYS A 54 27.42 8.29 0.31
N LEU A 55 27.88 7.19 0.88
CA LEU A 55 28.93 7.23 1.89
C LEU A 55 30.25 7.70 1.29
N ARG A 56 30.63 7.19 0.11
CA ARG A 56 31.82 7.64 -0.62
C ARG A 56 31.75 9.13 -1.00
N GLU A 57 30.60 9.58 -1.51
CA GLU A 57 30.38 10.98 -1.88
C GLU A 57 30.57 11.93 -0.68
N ARG A 58 30.07 11.53 0.52
CA ARG A 58 30.11 12.36 1.72
C ARG A 58 31.38 12.22 2.54
N SER A 59 32.16 11.16 2.33
CA SER A 59 33.41 10.90 3.06
C SER A 59 34.64 11.46 2.36
N ASP A 60 34.48 12.17 1.26
CA ASP A 60 35.59 12.76 0.52
C ASP A 60 36.37 13.72 1.42
N GLY A 61 37.70 13.49 1.50
CA GLY A 61 38.59 14.25 2.38
C GLY A 61 38.56 13.89 3.89
N ALA A 62 37.68 12.98 4.33
CA ALA A 62 37.66 12.53 5.72
C ALA A 62 38.68 11.42 5.98
N ARG A 63 39.40 11.49 7.12
CA ARG A 63 40.35 10.44 7.52
C ARG A 63 39.68 9.19 8.03
N ASN A 64 38.64 9.35 8.82
CA ASN A 64 37.85 8.27 9.41
C ASN A 64 36.36 8.60 9.30
N VAL A 65 35.57 7.62 8.91
CA VAL A 65 34.10 7.76 8.78
C VAL A 65 33.44 6.62 9.54
N LEU A 66 32.52 6.93 10.42
CA LEU A 66 31.67 5.96 11.09
C LEU A 66 30.29 5.98 10.42
N ALA A 67 29.89 4.84 9.83
CA ALA A 67 28.56 4.64 9.31
C ALA A 67 27.78 3.65 10.18
N VAL A 68 26.61 4.04 10.67
CA VAL A 68 25.71 3.15 11.42
C VAL A 68 24.61 2.70 10.48
N VAL A 69 24.56 1.40 10.21
CA VAL A 69 23.61 0.77 9.25
C VAL A 69 23.01 -0.49 9.85
N GLY A 70 21.87 -0.93 9.32
CA GLY A 70 21.28 -2.20 9.72
C GLY A 70 22.19 -3.39 9.34
N ALA A 71 22.24 -4.41 10.18
CA ALA A 71 23.13 -5.57 10.01
C ALA A 71 22.99 -6.23 8.63
N GLY A 72 21.77 -6.32 8.08
CA GLY A 72 21.51 -6.91 6.77
C GLY A 72 22.15 -6.16 5.58
N HIS A 73 22.61 -4.92 5.77
CA HIS A 73 23.26 -4.10 4.74
C HIS A 73 24.81 -4.12 4.82
N LEU A 74 25.37 -4.60 5.93
CA LEU A 74 26.81 -4.51 6.19
C LEU A 74 27.63 -5.21 5.09
N LYS A 75 27.29 -6.44 4.75
CA LYS A 75 28.03 -7.24 3.76
C LYS A 75 27.94 -6.65 2.36
N GLY A 76 26.73 -6.26 1.94
CA GLY A 76 26.51 -5.63 0.63
C GLY A 76 27.24 -4.28 0.52
N MET A 77 27.11 -3.42 1.52
CA MET A 77 27.83 -2.14 1.55
C MET A 77 29.34 -2.32 1.56
N ALA A 78 29.88 -3.25 2.37
CA ALA A 78 31.32 -3.53 2.41
C ALA A 78 31.85 -3.96 1.04
N LYS A 79 31.11 -4.83 0.32
CA LYS A 79 31.42 -5.23 -1.04
C LYS A 79 31.49 -4.03 -1.98
N TYR A 80 30.45 -3.19 -2.01
CA TYR A 80 30.40 -2.04 -2.91
C TYR A 80 31.38 -0.92 -2.55
N LEU A 81 31.75 -0.78 -1.28
CA LEU A 81 32.83 0.14 -0.88
C LEU A 81 34.21 -0.30 -1.36
N ALA A 82 34.45 -1.62 -1.44
CA ALA A 82 35.72 -2.20 -1.89
C ALA A 82 35.83 -2.33 -3.41
N GLU A 83 34.75 -2.73 -4.08
CA GLU A 83 34.77 -3.16 -5.49
C GLU A 83 34.26 -2.08 -6.48
N GLU A 84 33.42 -1.17 -6.04
CA GLU A 84 32.77 -0.20 -6.94
C GLU A 84 33.72 0.94 -7.32
N GLN A 85 34.02 1.05 -8.61
CA GLN A 85 34.93 2.06 -9.16
C GLN A 85 34.22 3.25 -9.82
N ARG A 86 32.89 3.14 -10.05
CA ARG A 86 32.12 4.22 -10.69
C ARG A 86 32.13 5.48 -9.81
N GLU A 87 32.03 6.62 -10.48
CA GLU A 87 31.94 7.89 -9.79
C GLU A 87 30.67 7.94 -8.93
N PRO A 88 30.78 8.27 -7.62
CA PRO A 88 29.65 8.18 -6.67
C PRO A 88 28.42 9.01 -7.08
N ALA A 89 28.61 10.23 -7.58
CA ALA A 89 27.53 11.12 -7.98
C ALA A 89 26.76 10.58 -9.21
N ALA A 90 27.48 10.00 -10.18
CA ALA A 90 26.87 9.37 -11.34
C ALA A 90 26.06 8.14 -10.94
N LEU A 91 26.59 7.30 -10.07
CA LEU A 91 25.92 6.09 -9.57
C LEU A 91 24.68 6.43 -8.75
N THR A 92 24.75 7.40 -7.84
CA THR A 92 23.58 7.83 -7.04
C THR A 92 22.48 8.41 -7.92
N THR A 93 22.83 9.18 -8.95
CA THR A 93 21.86 9.72 -9.93
C THR A 93 21.20 8.61 -10.72
N GLN A 94 21.97 7.62 -11.18
CA GLN A 94 21.47 6.46 -11.92
C GLN A 94 20.48 5.62 -11.08
N LEU A 95 20.85 5.30 -9.84
CA LEU A 95 20.02 4.49 -8.93
C LEU A 95 18.81 5.26 -8.40
N ALA A 96 18.90 6.57 -8.24
CA ALA A 96 17.77 7.42 -7.87
C ALA A 96 16.77 7.61 -9.03
N HIS A 97 17.19 7.33 -10.29
CA HIS A 97 16.33 7.51 -11.45
C HIS A 97 15.30 6.38 -11.57
N VAL A 98 14.16 6.57 -10.91
CA VAL A 98 13.02 5.65 -11.05
C VAL A 98 12.41 5.85 -12.45
N ARG A 99 12.56 4.85 -13.31
CA ARG A 99 11.90 4.82 -14.61
C ARG A 99 10.39 4.72 -14.40
N GLN A 100 9.70 5.85 -14.36
CA GLN A 100 8.24 5.88 -14.28
C GLN A 100 7.66 5.30 -15.57
N LYS A 101 7.40 3.99 -15.60
CA LYS A 101 6.48 3.42 -16.58
C LYS A 101 5.08 3.99 -16.26
N ARG A 102 4.65 4.98 -17.01
CA ARG A 102 3.25 5.42 -17.03
C ARG A 102 2.41 4.27 -17.61
N ASN A 103 2.04 3.33 -16.76
CA ASN A 103 1.01 2.35 -17.13
C ASN A 103 -0.33 3.09 -17.15
N ILE A 104 -0.75 3.51 -18.33
CA ILE A 104 -2.07 4.09 -18.53
C ILE A 104 -3.09 2.98 -18.27
N PRO A 105 -4.02 3.15 -17.31
CA PRO A 105 -5.00 2.12 -16.97
C PRO A 105 -6.12 2.05 -18.03
N TRP A 106 -5.80 1.58 -19.24
CA TRP A 106 -6.72 1.55 -20.39
C TRP A 106 -8.06 0.91 -20.07
N ILE A 107 -8.07 -0.20 -19.32
CA ILE A 107 -9.31 -0.90 -18.92
C ILE A 107 -10.20 0.04 -18.11
N THR A 108 -9.63 0.78 -17.17
CA THR A 108 -10.38 1.75 -16.34
C THR A 108 -10.91 2.91 -17.17
N ILE A 109 -10.12 3.40 -18.13
CA ILE A 109 -10.53 4.49 -19.04
C ILE A 109 -11.67 4.03 -19.95
N ILE A 110 -11.57 2.86 -20.56
CA ILE A 110 -12.61 2.29 -21.42
C ILE A 110 -13.90 2.09 -20.61
N LEU A 111 -13.82 1.50 -19.41
CA LEU A 111 -14.99 1.31 -18.55
C LEU A 111 -15.64 2.66 -18.18
N MET A 112 -14.82 3.67 -17.87
CA MET A 112 -15.29 5.01 -17.59
C MET A 112 -16.02 5.62 -18.79
N LEU A 113 -15.43 5.51 -19.99
CA LEU A 113 -16.03 6.03 -21.22
C LEU A 113 -17.37 5.33 -21.52
N LEU A 114 -17.46 4.01 -21.31
CA LEU A 114 -18.70 3.26 -21.46
C LEU A 114 -19.80 3.72 -20.48
N ILE A 115 -19.44 3.93 -19.21
CA ILE A 115 -20.41 4.37 -18.19
C ILE A 115 -20.86 5.81 -18.44
N CYS A 116 -19.90 6.74 -18.58
CA CYS A 116 -20.23 8.15 -18.87
C CYS A 116 -20.95 8.31 -20.20
N GLY A 117 -20.49 7.58 -21.22
CA GLY A 117 -21.13 7.55 -22.54
C GLY A 117 -22.55 6.97 -22.49
N GLY A 118 -22.77 5.89 -21.75
CA GLY A 118 -24.11 5.31 -21.55
C GLY A 118 -25.06 6.26 -20.83
N ILE A 119 -24.60 6.96 -19.79
CA ILE A 119 -25.41 7.97 -19.08
C ILE A 119 -25.73 9.15 -20.02
N ALA A 120 -24.75 9.67 -20.75
CA ALA A 120 -24.92 10.74 -21.70
C ALA A 120 -25.88 10.33 -22.83
N TRP A 121 -25.68 9.14 -23.41
CA TRP A 121 -26.55 8.63 -24.46
C TRP A 121 -28.01 8.48 -23.96
N GLY A 122 -28.20 7.94 -22.76
CA GLY A 122 -29.50 7.86 -22.12
C GLY A 122 -30.16 9.23 -21.93
N TYR A 123 -29.37 10.23 -21.56
CA TYR A 123 -29.86 11.61 -21.40
C TYR A 123 -30.32 12.22 -22.73
N PHE A 124 -29.55 12.06 -23.82
CA PHE A 124 -29.85 12.67 -25.11
C PHE A 124 -30.93 11.92 -25.89
N ASN A 125 -30.99 10.59 -25.82
CA ASN A 125 -31.91 9.76 -26.61
C ASN A 125 -33.15 9.32 -25.82
N GLY A 126 -33.00 9.02 -24.52
CA GLY A 126 -34.11 8.60 -23.65
C GLY A 126 -34.73 9.73 -22.82
N GLY A 127 -34.24 10.97 -23.01
CA GLY A 127 -34.71 12.14 -22.31
C GLY A 127 -34.10 12.35 -20.92
N ARG A 128 -34.37 13.52 -20.34
CA ARG A 128 -33.79 13.95 -19.06
C ARG A 128 -34.09 12.98 -17.91
N GLU A 129 -35.26 12.37 -17.91
CA GLU A 129 -35.67 11.42 -16.86
C GLU A 129 -34.80 10.18 -16.85
N LEU A 130 -34.54 9.55 -18.02
CA LEU A 130 -33.68 8.38 -18.12
C LEU A 130 -32.24 8.73 -17.68
N GLY A 131 -31.69 9.85 -18.18
CA GLY A 131 -30.34 10.28 -17.80
C GLY A 131 -30.19 10.51 -16.30
N ARG A 132 -31.18 11.16 -15.67
CA ARG A 132 -31.21 11.38 -14.21
C ARG A 132 -31.26 10.05 -13.46
N GLU A 133 -32.07 9.13 -13.91
CA GLU A 133 -32.22 7.82 -13.25
C GLU A 133 -30.93 7.01 -13.34
N LEU A 134 -30.27 6.95 -14.49
CA LEU A 134 -28.98 6.28 -14.68
C LEU A 134 -27.90 6.88 -13.78
N LEU A 135 -27.85 8.22 -13.68
CA LEU A 135 -26.92 8.91 -12.79
C LEU A 135 -27.19 8.61 -11.32
N LEU A 136 -28.46 8.62 -10.89
CA LEU A 136 -28.83 8.28 -9.53
C LEU A 136 -28.49 6.81 -9.20
N GLN A 137 -28.76 5.88 -10.09
CA GLN A 137 -28.35 4.48 -9.93
C GLN A 137 -26.83 4.37 -9.76
N TRP A 138 -26.06 5.05 -10.61
CA TRP A 138 -24.60 5.09 -10.49
C TRP A 138 -24.15 5.58 -9.11
N VAL A 139 -24.65 6.73 -8.67
CA VAL A 139 -24.28 7.34 -7.39
C VAL A 139 -24.68 6.47 -6.20
N LEU A 140 -25.91 5.93 -6.22
CA LEU A 140 -26.42 5.12 -5.12
C LEU A 140 -25.68 3.78 -4.99
N TRP A 141 -25.45 3.06 -6.10
CA TRP A 141 -24.75 1.80 -6.03
C TRP A 141 -23.27 1.95 -5.70
N THR A 142 -22.56 2.87 -6.35
CA THR A 142 -21.11 3.05 -6.10
C THR A 142 -20.86 3.70 -4.75
N GLY A 143 -21.57 4.77 -4.41
CA GLY A 143 -21.43 5.48 -3.15
C GLY A 143 -21.98 4.69 -1.96
N GLY A 144 -23.17 4.10 -2.13
CA GLY A 144 -23.82 3.32 -1.08
C GLY A 144 -23.01 2.10 -0.67
N LEU A 145 -22.54 1.30 -1.64
CA LEU A 145 -21.72 0.11 -1.34
C LEU A 145 -20.32 0.46 -0.83
N ALA A 146 -19.72 1.55 -1.31
CA ALA A 146 -18.45 2.03 -0.75
C ALA A 146 -18.62 2.50 0.70
N GLY A 147 -19.67 3.27 0.98
CA GLY A 147 -20.02 3.69 2.33
C GLY A 147 -20.35 2.52 3.25
N LEU A 148 -21.09 1.52 2.75
CA LEU A 148 -21.34 0.27 3.47
C LEU A 148 -20.04 -0.48 3.79
N GLY A 149 -19.10 -0.55 2.85
CA GLY A 149 -17.77 -1.13 3.09
C GLY A 149 -17.04 -0.43 4.24
N ALA A 150 -17.01 0.90 4.24
CA ALA A 150 -16.41 1.67 5.33
C ALA A 150 -17.16 1.47 6.67
N LEU A 151 -18.48 1.35 6.63
CA LEU A 151 -19.31 1.06 7.81
C LEU A 151 -19.02 -0.33 8.39
N LEU A 152 -18.92 -1.35 7.55
CA LEU A 152 -18.56 -2.71 7.95
C LEU A 152 -17.15 -2.77 8.57
N ALA A 153 -16.23 -1.93 8.09
CA ALA A 153 -14.92 -1.74 8.71
C ALA A 153 -14.97 -1.01 10.07
N ARG A 154 -16.15 -0.60 10.55
CA ARG A 154 -16.34 0.27 11.72
C ARG A 154 -15.57 1.59 11.59
N GLY A 155 -15.50 2.14 10.37
CA GLY A 155 -14.89 3.42 10.09
C GLY A 155 -15.62 4.56 10.80
N HIS A 156 -14.93 5.67 11.01
CA HIS A 156 -15.54 6.88 11.54
C HIS A 156 -16.60 7.43 10.56
N VAL A 157 -17.62 8.13 11.05
CA VAL A 157 -18.70 8.67 10.20
C VAL A 157 -18.17 9.51 9.04
N LEU A 158 -17.15 10.34 9.26
CA LEU A 158 -16.52 11.12 8.19
C LEU A 158 -15.76 10.25 7.19
N SER A 159 -15.20 9.12 7.61
CA SER A 159 -14.57 8.14 6.71
C SER A 159 -15.62 7.45 5.83
N ILE A 160 -16.81 7.15 6.38
CA ILE A 160 -17.95 6.60 5.65
C ILE A 160 -18.46 7.61 4.62
N LEU A 161 -18.62 8.87 5.01
CA LEU A 161 -19.03 9.94 4.09
C LEU A 161 -17.98 10.16 2.98
N ALA A 162 -16.70 10.17 3.34
CA ALA A 162 -15.61 10.26 2.35
C ALA A 162 -15.65 9.11 1.34
N ALA A 163 -15.93 7.87 1.79
CA ALA A 163 -16.13 6.72 0.94
C ALA A 163 -17.31 6.92 -0.03
N ALA A 164 -18.47 7.29 0.51
CA ALA A 164 -19.71 7.45 -0.24
C ALA A 164 -19.64 8.55 -1.31
N ILE A 165 -18.95 9.66 -1.00
CA ILE A 165 -18.79 10.79 -1.92
C ILE A 165 -17.71 10.51 -2.96
N SER A 166 -16.57 9.90 -2.57
CA SER A 166 -15.45 9.68 -3.47
C SER A 166 -15.68 8.54 -4.48
N ALA A 167 -16.50 7.54 -4.15
CA ALA A 167 -16.70 6.39 -5.02
C ALA A 167 -17.40 6.73 -6.33
N PRO A 168 -18.49 7.53 -6.40
CA PRO A 168 -19.09 7.94 -7.65
C PRO A 168 -18.17 8.80 -8.54
N LEU A 169 -17.20 9.50 -7.91
CA LEU A 169 -16.23 10.36 -8.60
C LEU A 169 -15.03 9.61 -9.17
N LYS A 170 -14.93 8.30 -8.93
CA LYS A 170 -13.85 7.43 -9.44
C LYS A 170 -13.62 7.55 -10.96
N PRO A 171 -14.65 7.66 -11.82
CA PRO A 171 -14.45 7.87 -13.25
C PRO A 171 -13.59 9.09 -13.58
N PHE A 172 -13.71 10.16 -12.83
CA PHE A 172 -12.97 11.41 -13.07
C PHE A 172 -11.55 11.39 -12.49
N ARG A 173 -11.22 10.36 -11.66
CA ARG A 173 -9.91 10.21 -11.00
C ARG A 173 -9.45 8.75 -11.01
N PRO A 174 -9.13 8.18 -12.18
CA PRO A 174 -8.86 6.74 -12.31
C PRO A 174 -7.63 6.25 -11.51
N GLY A 175 -6.69 7.15 -11.17
CA GLY A 175 -5.51 6.83 -10.37
C GLY A 175 -5.72 6.83 -8.85
N LEU A 176 -6.86 7.31 -8.35
CA LEU A 176 -7.12 7.47 -6.92
C LEU A 176 -8.28 6.59 -6.46
N PRO A 177 -8.03 5.49 -5.73
CA PRO A 177 -9.09 4.63 -5.25
C PRO A 177 -9.92 5.31 -4.15
N PRO A 178 -11.25 5.11 -4.09
CA PRO A 178 -12.12 5.71 -3.05
C PRO A 178 -11.68 5.37 -1.62
N GLY A 179 -11.17 4.16 -1.41
CA GLY A 179 -10.62 3.72 -0.13
C GLY A 179 -9.48 4.58 0.39
N MET A 180 -8.74 5.26 -0.48
CA MET A 180 -7.66 6.17 -0.06
C MET A 180 -8.25 7.37 0.69
N PHE A 181 -9.33 7.97 0.22
CA PHE A 181 -9.97 9.12 0.87
C PHE A 181 -10.58 8.74 2.22
N SER A 182 -11.25 7.58 2.29
CA SER A 182 -11.81 7.08 3.54
C SER A 182 -10.74 6.69 4.56
N ALA A 183 -9.64 6.05 4.11
CA ALA A 183 -8.52 5.69 4.97
C ALA A 183 -7.76 6.93 5.48
N LEU A 184 -7.54 7.95 4.64
CA LEU A 184 -6.93 9.21 5.06
C LEU A 184 -7.77 9.93 6.12
N ALA A 185 -9.09 9.97 5.93
CA ALA A 185 -10.00 10.49 6.96
C ALA A 185 -9.90 9.70 8.26
N GLU A 186 -9.84 8.36 8.19
CA GLU A 186 -9.69 7.48 9.35
C GLU A 186 -8.38 7.72 10.10
N VAL A 187 -7.24 7.81 9.37
CA VAL A 187 -5.92 8.12 9.96
C VAL A 187 -5.94 9.47 10.65
N HIS A 188 -6.49 10.49 10.00
CA HIS A 188 -6.52 11.84 10.54
C HIS A 188 -7.36 11.95 11.84
N LEU A 189 -8.48 11.23 11.88
CA LEU A 189 -9.41 11.28 13.00
C LEU A 189 -9.01 10.40 14.18
N ARG A 190 -8.54 9.19 13.90
CA ARG A 190 -8.23 8.20 14.94
C ARG A 190 -6.74 8.05 15.26
N LYS A 191 -5.87 8.69 14.51
CA LYS A 191 -4.42 8.83 14.75
C LYS A 191 -3.78 7.56 15.34
N PRO A 192 -3.36 6.59 14.51
CA PRO A 192 -2.62 5.43 15.00
C PRO A 192 -1.44 5.88 15.87
N ALA A 193 -1.24 5.24 17.00
CA ALA A 193 -0.19 5.54 17.97
C ALA A 193 0.89 4.45 17.95
N TYR A 194 2.06 4.75 18.50
CA TYR A 194 3.17 3.81 18.57
C TYR A 194 2.80 2.41 19.13
N PRO A 195 2.00 2.29 20.20
CA PRO A 195 1.55 0.98 20.69
C PRO A 195 0.74 0.17 19.66
N ASP A 196 -0.03 0.84 18.75
CA ASP A 196 -0.77 0.15 17.70
C ASP A 196 0.17 -0.54 16.71
N PHE A 197 1.35 0.04 16.45
CA PHE A 197 2.38 -0.56 15.58
C PHE A 197 3.10 -1.71 16.27
N LEU A 198 3.38 -1.62 17.57
CA LEU A 198 3.99 -2.71 18.34
C LEU A 198 3.08 -3.95 18.40
N ALA A 199 1.78 -3.74 18.62
CA ALA A 199 0.80 -4.83 18.69
C ALA A 199 0.36 -5.33 17.28
N LEU A 200 0.83 -4.71 16.19
CA LEU A 200 0.34 -5.00 14.83
C LEU A 200 0.51 -6.46 14.43
N ARG A 201 1.64 -7.07 14.79
CA ARG A 201 1.94 -8.47 14.45
C ARG A 201 0.90 -9.43 15.03
N ASP A 202 0.56 -9.27 16.30
CA ASP A 202 -0.35 -10.15 16.99
C ASP A 202 -1.81 -9.84 16.65
N ASP A 203 -2.15 -8.55 16.56
CA ASP A 203 -3.50 -8.10 16.21
C ASP A 203 -3.88 -8.48 14.77
N ALA A 204 -2.93 -8.46 13.83
CA ALA A 204 -3.20 -8.83 12.44
C ALA A 204 -3.53 -10.32 12.25
N GLN A 205 -3.21 -11.18 13.21
CA GLN A 205 -3.51 -12.62 13.16
C GLN A 205 -4.96 -12.94 13.54
N THR A 206 -5.70 -12.02 14.11
CA THR A 206 -7.06 -12.25 14.61
C THR A 206 -8.07 -11.27 14.03
N LEU A 207 -9.29 -11.74 13.72
CA LEU A 207 -10.37 -10.86 13.27
C LEU A 207 -10.70 -9.78 14.30
N ALA A 208 -10.66 -10.09 15.58
CA ALA A 208 -10.88 -9.10 16.63
C ALA A 208 -9.80 -8.03 16.64
N GLY A 209 -8.54 -8.39 16.41
CA GLY A 209 -7.41 -7.47 16.30
C GLY A 209 -7.56 -6.50 15.12
N TRP A 210 -8.07 -6.94 13.97
CA TRP A 210 -8.35 -6.07 12.82
C TRP A 210 -9.33 -4.95 13.17
N TYR A 211 -10.29 -5.20 14.05
CA TYR A 211 -11.24 -4.18 14.49
C TYR A 211 -10.77 -3.37 15.72
N ARG A 212 -9.83 -3.91 16.52
CA ARG A 212 -9.31 -3.26 17.73
C ARG A 212 -8.15 -2.32 17.41
N ASN A 213 -7.16 -2.79 16.66
CA ASN A 213 -5.96 -2.05 16.32
C ASN A 213 -6.29 -0.94 15.30
N ARG A 214 -5.81 0.28 15.57
CA ARG A 214 -6.12 1.44 14.72
C ARG A 214 -5.46 1.34 13.35
N VAL A 215 -4.24 0.78 13.26
CA VAL A 215 -3.53 0.57 11.98
C VAL A 215 -4.29 -0.44 11.13
N CYS A 216 -4.62 -1.62 11.70
CA CYS A 216 -5.40 -2.65 11.00
C CYS A 216 -6.75 -2.10 10.52
N ARG A 217 -7.43 -1.28 11.34
CA ARG A 217 -8.71 -0.69 10.98
C ARG A 217 -8.60 0.28 9.80
N VAL A 218 -7.55 1.10 9.73
CA VAL A 218 -7.30 1.96 8.57
C VAL A 218 -7.17 1.12 7.29
N VAL A 219 -6.41 0.03 7.35
CA VAL A 219 -6.27 -0.91 6.23
C VAL A 219 -7.61 -1.55 5.88
N LEU A 220 -8.39 -1.96 6.88
CA LEU A 220 -9.71 -2.57 6.69
C LEU A 220 -10.70 -1.58 6.03
N VAL A 221 -10.71 -0.32 6.48
CA VAL A 221 -11.51 0.75 5.85
C VAL A 221 -11.11 0.93 4.40
N PHE A 222 -9.80 0.98 4.10
CA PHE A 222 -9.30 1.06 2.73
C PHE A 222 -9.78 -0.11 1.88
N LEU A 223 -9.60 -1.34 2.35
CA LEU A 223 -9.93 -2.55 1.59
C LEU A 223 -11.43 -2.70 1.35
N LEU A 224 -12.24 -2.59 2.40
CA LEU A 224 -13.69 -2.78 2.30
C LEU A 224 -14.38 -1.65 1.51
N THR A 225 -13.88 -0.41 1.61
CA THR A 225 -14.37 0.69 0.77
C THR A 225 -14.11 0.42 -0.71
N ASN A 226 -12.91 -0.04 -1.06
CA ASN A 226 -12.56 -0.35 -2.44
C ASN A 226 -13.36 -1.55 -2.98
N LEU A 227 -13.54 -2.59 -2.16
CA LEU A 227 -14.37 -3.73 -2.50
C LEU A 227 -15.83 -3.31 -2.75
N GLY A 228 -16.41 -2.52 -1.86
CA GLY A 228 -17.76 -1.97 -2.01
C GLY A 228 -17.89 -1.11 -3.26
N SER A 229 -16.93 -0.23 -3.52
CA SER A 229 -16.89 0.58 -4.75
C SER A 229 -16.81 -0.29 -6.01
N MET A 230 -15.99 -1.35 -5.99
CA MET A 230 -15.87 -2.28 -7.11
C MET A 230 -17.20 -3.00 -7.40
N LEU A 231 -17.85 -3.54 -6.37
CA LEU A 231 -19.17 -4.16 -6.49
C LEU A 231 -20.21 -3.16 -7.02
N GLY A 232 -20.17 -1.90 -6.51
CA GLY A 232 -21.04 -0.83 -6.99
C GLY A 232 -20.89 -0.54 -8.48
N VAL A 233 -19.65 -0.50 -8.97
CA VAL A 233 -19.35 -0.34 -10.41
C VAL A 233 -19.95 -1.47 -11.25
N TRP A 234 -19.77 -2.72 -10.82
CA TRP A 234 -20.30 -3.87 -11.56
C TRP A 234 -21.83 -3.91 -11.57
N ILE A 235 -22.47 -3.68 -10.41
CA ILE A 235 -23.93 -3.71 -10.29
C ILE A 235 -24.57 -2.56 -11.09
N SER A 236 -24.06 -1.33 -10.91
CA SER A 236 -24.57 -0.18 -11.65
C SER A 236 -24.31 -0.29 -13.14
N GLY A 237 -23.12 -0.77 -13.55
CA GLY A 237 -22.80 -0.98 -14.96
C GLY A 237 -23.74 -1.98 -15.62
N ALA A 238 -23.98 -3.13 -14.99
CA ALA A 238 -24.92 -4.13 -15.48
C ALA A 238 -26.37 -3.58 -15.56
N ALA A 239 -26.79 -2.80 -14.56
CA ALA A 239 -28.12 -2.18 -14.53
C ALA A 239 -28.29 -1.14 -15.65
N ILE A 240 -27.27 -0.31 -15.88
CA ILE A 240 -27.26 0.69 -16.96
C ILE A 240 -27.36 0.01 -18.31
N VAL A 241 -26.50 -1.00 -18.59
CA VAL A 241 -26.52 -1.75 -19.86
C VAL A 241 -27.88 -2.38 -20.09
N ARG A 242 -28.44 -3.08 -19.09
CA ARG A 242 -29.76 -3.70 -19.22
C ARG A 242 -30.85 -2.67 -19.56
N LYS A 243 -30.81 -1.50 -18.96
CA LYS A 243 -31.80 -0.45 -19.16
C LYS A 243 -31.69 0.27 -20.52
N LEU A 244 -30.49 0.28 -21.10
CA LEU A 244 -30.26 0.83 -22.42
C LEU A 244 -30.59 -0.15 -23.56
N MET A 245 -30.63 -1.45 -23.25
CA MET A 245 -30.92 -2.51 -24.23
C MET A 245 -32.37 -2.95 -24.25
N GLY A 246 -33.14 -2.64 -23.24
CA GLY A 246 -34.55 -3.08 -23.11
C GLY A 246 -35.50 -2.02 -22.77
#